data_b3b015efb026d396aacea2d4c1ac4a43
#
_entry.id   b3b015efb026d396aacea2d4c1ac4a43
#
_cell.length_a   1.000
_cell.length_b   1.000
_cell.length_c   1.000
_cell.angle_alpha   90.00
_cell.angle_beta   90.00
_cell.angle_gamma   90.00
#
_symmetry.space_group_name_H-M   'P 1'
#
loop_
_entity.id
_entity.type
_entity.pdbx_description
1 polymer ?
#
loop_
_entity_poly.entity_id
_entity_poly.type
_entity_poly.pdbx_seq_one_letter_code
_entity_poly.pdbx_strand_id
1 'polypeptide(L)'
;LAIDVLAQIHRNTWLKVGSSAAELEGKVRVMKKPERPVTLLGSIHSVRGQIALVGQPLTLQTGEITFTGGANLDPSLKIVAQRQLPQYIVSANIGGTVTKPTLTFSSEPVMSQADILSVLMFGQPTSQLSNSQQASLQAQAATVAGSYAANEIGQSVADALGLKALQFSVESGMASVGTYLTQDVFLSASQNVAPQTQPIPGQASQKATITYYLTRHLSVDTSQSRTSLGNDSQLNLTWHTQY
;
A
#
# COMPACT_ATOMS: atom_id res chain seq x y z
N LEU A 1 -20.02 -9.28 27.28
CA LEU A 1 -20.84 -8.36 26.50
C LEU A 1 -21.02 -8.94 25.09
N ALA A 2 -22.29 -9.02 24.61
CA ALA A 2 -22.58 -9.34 23.23
C ALA A 2 -22.91 -8.04 22.48
N ILE A 3 -22.37 -7.90 21.26
CA ILE A 3 -22.61 -6.73 20.41
C ILE A 3 -23.13 -7.27 19.06
N ASP A 4 -24.17 -6.65 18.54
CA ASP A 4 -24.69 -6.91 17.20
C ASP A 4 -25.18 -5.57 16.63
N VAL A 5 -24.39 -5.02 15.72
CA VAL A 5 -24.61 -3.67 15.15
C VAL A 5 -24.53 -3.76 13.63
N LEU A 6 -25.49 -3.15 12.96
CA LEU A 6 -25.46 -2.93 11.52
C LEU A 6 -24.89 -1.54 11.25
N ALA A 7 -23.65 -1.49 10.77
CA ALA A 7 -23.03 -0.26 10.26
C ALA A 7 -23.45 -0.05 8.80
N GLN A 8 -24.03 1.09 8.51
CA GLN A 8 -24.41 1.48 7.16
C GLN A 8 -23.52 2.63 6.70
N ILE A 9 -22.81 2.42 5.59
CA ILE A 9 -21.98 3.43 4.93
C ILE A 9 -22.86 4.03 3.82
N HIS A 10 -23.19 5.31 3.97
CA HIS A 10 -24.00 6.03 2.98
C HIS A 10 -23.10 6.66 1.91
N ARG A 11 -23.66 6.93 0.75
CA ARG A 11 -23.03 7.74 -0.29
C ARG A 11 -22.48 9.05 0.30
N ASN A 12 -21.48 9.60 -0.34
CA ASN A 12 -20.68 10.74 0.13
C ASN A 12 -19.70 10.42 1.27
N THR A 13 -19.49 9.12 1.56
CA THR A 13 -18.40 8.66 2.43
C THR A 13 -17.15 8.44 1.59
N TRP A 14 -16.10 9.19 1.85
CA TRP A 14 -14.87 9.14 1.08
C TRP A 14 -13.74 8.48 1.87
N LEU A 15 -13.14 7.46 1.25
CA LEU A 15 -11.85 6.91 1.67
C LEU A 15 -10.74 7.58 0.86
N LYS A 16 -9.77 8.18 1.53
CA LYS A 16 -8.59 8.79 0.89
C LYS A 16 -7.32 8.15 1.47
N VAL A 17 -6.46 7.64 0.59
CA VAL A 17 -5.18 7.03 0.96
C VAL A 17 -4.13 7.52 -0.04
N GLY A 18 -3.22 8.37 0.41
CA GLY A 18 -2.25 9.04 -0.47
C GLY A 18 -2.95 9.82 -1.59
N SER A 19 -2.62 9.51 -2.83
CA SER A 19 -3.24 10.10 -4.04
C SER A 19 -4.46 9.33 -4.54
N SER A 20 -4.88 8.28 -3.83
CA SER A 20 -6.09 7.51 -4.15
C SER A 20 -7.28 8.04 -3.36
N ALA A 21 -8.45 8.08 -4.00
CA ALA A 21 -9.70 8.46 -3.35
C ALA A 21 -10.87 7.68 -3.93
N ALA A 22 -11.74 7.16 -3.07
CA ALA A 22 -12.95 6.44 -3.49
C ALA A 22 -14.14 6.83 -2.62
N GLU A 23 -15.26 7.10 -3.26
CA GLU A 23 -16.56 7.21 -2.60
C GLU A 23 -17.10 5.81 -2.37
N LEU A 24 -17.52 5.53 -1.14
CA LEU A 24 -17.94 4.20 -0.70
C LEU A 24 -19.40 4.21 -0.27
N GLU A 25 -20.07 3.08 -0.50
CA GLU A 25 -21.36 2.75 0.10
C GLU A 25 -21.36 1.28 0.52
N GLY A 26 -22.20 0.93 1.49
CA GLY A 26 -22.30 -0.47 1.89
C GLY A 26 -22.96 -0.69 3.23
N LYS A 27 -23.05 -1.96 3.61
CA LYS A 27 -23.59 -2.38 4.91
C LYS A 27 -22.72 -3.49 5.46
N VAL A 28 -22.29 -3.33 6.70
CA VAL A 28 -21.49 -4.33 7.41
C VAL A 28 -22.09 -4.57 8.78
N ARG A 29 -22.43 -5.81 9.06
CA ARG A 29 -22.89 -6.24 10.38
C ARG A 29 -21.66 -6.63 11.21
N VAL A 30 -21.52 -5.99 12.34
CA VAL A 30 -20.47 -6.23 13.33
C VAL A 30 -21.07 -7.06 14.45
N MET A 31 -20.55 -8.26 14.65
CA MET A 31 -21.02 -9.16 15.69
C MET A 31 -19.88 -9.52 16.63
N LYS A 32 -20.10 -9.38 17.94
CA LYS A 32 -19.19 -9.84 18.99
C LYS A 32 -19.98 -10.68 19.98
N LYS A 33 -19.60 -11.93 20.14
CA LYS A 33 -20.10 -12.80 21.21
C LYS A 33 -19.05 -12.87 22.34
N PRO A 34 -19.47 -13.14 23.59
CA PRO A 34 -18.53 -13.41 24.67
C PRO A 34 -17.53 -14.49 24.25
N GLU A 35 -16.25 -14.28 24.57
CA GLU A 35 -15.14 -15.22 24.33
C GLU A 35 -14.88 -15.62 22.88
N ARG A 36 -15.55 -14.96 21.91
CA ARG A 36 -15.31 -15.18 20.48
C ARG A 36 -14.73 -13.91 19.85
N PRO A 37 -13.93 -14.02 18.77
CA PRO A 37 -13.45 -12.87 18.03
C PRO A 37 -14.63 -12.05 17.44
N VAL A 38 -14.36 -10.81 17.09
CA VAL A 38 -15.30 -9.98 16.31
C VAL A 38 -15.45 -10.60 14.94
N THR A 39 -16.68 -10.66 14.44
CA THR A 39 -16.99 -11.10 13.08
C THR A 39 -17.68 -9.98 12.32
N LEU A 40 -17.29 -9.82 11.06
CA LEU A 40 -17.87 -8.86 10.12
C LEU A 40 -18.58 -9.61 9.00
N LEU A 41 -19.79 -9.20 8.66
CA LEU A 41 -20.57 -9.78 7.57
C LEU A 41 -21.19 -8.67 6.73
N GLY A 42 -21.03 -8.72 5.42
CA GLY A 42 -21.57 -7.73 4.50
C GLY A 42 -20.56 -7.27 3.46
N SER A 43 -20.89 -6.21 2.75
CA SER A 43 -20.02 -5.69 1.70
C SER A 43 -19.97 -4.15 1.66
N ILE A 44 -18.85 -3.65 1.14
CA ILE A 44 -18.61 -2.25 0.84
C ILE A 44 -18.29 -2.16 -0.64
N HIS A 45 -18.93 -1.23 -1.34
CA HIS A 45 -18.75 -1.00 -2.77
C HIS A 45 -18.22 0.41 -3.03
N SER A 46 -17.39 0.55 -4.05
CA SER A 46 -17.02 1.88 -4.56
C SER A 46 -18.13 2.40 -5.47
N VAL A 47 -18.55 3.63 -5.25
CA VAL A 47 -19.48 4.35 -6.13
C VAL A 47 -18.73 4.97 -7.29
N ARG A 48 -17.61 5.60 -6.98
CA ARG A 48 -16.66 6.22 -7.94
C ARG A 48 -15.34 6.50 -7.24
N GLY A 49 -14.32 6.79 -8.02
CA GLY A 49 -13.02 7.15 -7.46
C GLY A 49 -11.87 6.91 -8.41
N GLN A 50 -10.68 7.08 -7.87
CA GLN A 50 -9.45 6.77 -8.57
C GLN A 50 -8.45 6.14 -7.61
N ILE A 51 -7.64 5.24 -8.12
CA ILE A 51 -6.49 4.70 -7.42
C ILE A 51 -5.21 5.10 -8.15
N ALA A 52 -4.18 5.42 -7.38
CA ALA A 52 -2.86 5.66 -7.95
C ALA A 52 -2.08 4.36 -7.99
N LEU A 53 -1.63 3.99 -9.17
CA LEU A 53 -0.80 2.82 -9.39
C LEU A 53 0.42 3.23 -10.21
N VAL A 54 1.62 2.87 -9.73
CA VAL A 54 2.90 3.26 -10.39
C VAL A 54 2.98 4.78 -10.65
N GLY A 55 2.46 5.58 -9.69
CA GLY A 55 2.42 7.05 -9.81
C GLY A 55 1.38 7.60 -10.80
N GLN A 56 0.54 6.75 -11.40
CA GLN A 56 -0.46 7.15 -12.38
C GLN A 56 -1.89 6.92 -11.85
N PRO A 57 -2.81 7.86 -12.07
CA PRO A 57 -4.19 7.71 -11.66
C PRO A 57 -4.94 6.74 -12.61
N LEU A 58 -5.64 5.78 -12.02
CA LEU A 58 -6.57 4.89 -12.71
C LEU A 58 -7.97 5.12 -12.14
N THR A 59 -8.95 5.24 -13.00
CA THR A 59 -10.36 5.42 -12.61
C THR A 59 -10.94 4.08 -12.16
N LEU A 60 -11.56 4.05 -10.99
CA LEU A 60 -12.27 2.87 -10.49
C LEU A 60 -13.48 2.58 -11.38
N GLN A 61 -13.56 1.37 -11.90
CA GLN A 61 -14.73 0.84 -12.62
C GLN A 61 -15.62 0.06 -11.68
N THR A 62 -15.04 -0.79 -10.87
CA THR A 62 -15.70 -1.54 -9.80
C THR A 62 -14.76 -1.63 -8.61
N GLY A 63 -15.33 -1.62 -7.41
CA GLY A 63 -14.61 -1.91 -6.18
C GLY A 63 -15.57 -2.55 -5.20
N GLU A 64 -15.24 -3.74 -4.75
CA GLU A 64 -16.01 -4.48 -3.77
C GLU A 64 -15.10 -5.11 -2.74
N ILE A 65 -15.45 -4.93 -1.48
CA ILE A 65 -14.82 -5.56 -0.32
C ILE A 65 -15.91 -6.36 0.39
N THR A 66 -15.76 -7.68 0.47
CA THR A 66 -16.77 -8.57 1.04
C THR A 66 -16.26 -9.25 2.30
N PHE A 67 -17.01 -9.07 3.39
CA PHE A 67 -16.80 -9.70 4.69
C PHE A 67 -17.71 -10.92 4.82
N THR A 68 -17.12 -12.09 5.03
CA THR A 68 -17.86 -13.38 5.05
C THR A 68 -18.20 -13.88 6.44
N GLY A 69 -17.90 -13.12 7.50
CA GLY A 69 -18.23 -13.52 8.89
C GLY A 69 -17.25 -14.53 9.50
N GLY A 70 -16.11 -14.77 8.89
CA GLY A 70 -15.07 -15.67 9.44
C GLY A 70 -14.44 -15.13 10.72
N ALA A 71 -13.76 -16.02 11.47
CA ALA A 71 -13.02 -15.65 12.68
C ALA A 71 -11.82 -14.75 12.37
N ASN A 72 -11.28 -14.85 11.18
CA ASN A 72 -10.22 -13.97 10.68
C ASN A 72 -10.86 -12.84 9.89
N LEU A 73 -10.47 -11.60 10.23
CA LEU A 73 -10.90 -10.39 9.50
C LEU A 73 -10.07 -10.24 8.22
N ASP A 74 -10.33 -11.10 7.25
CA ASP A 74 -9.64 -11.10 5.96
C ASP A 74 -10.67 -11.05 4.81
N PRO A 75 -11.23 -9.86 4.52
CA PRO A 75 -12.23 -9.71 3.49
C PRO A 75 -11.67 -9.96 2.09
N SER A 76 -12.51 -10.48 1.22
CA SER A 76 -12.18 -10.62 -0.20
C SER A 76 -12.25 -9.28 -0.92
N LEU A 77 -11.37 -9.13 -1.91
CA LEU A 77 -11.25 -7.95 -2.75
C LEU A 77 -11.64 -8.27 -4.19
N LYS A 78 -12.40 -7.38 -4.81
CA LYS A 78 -12.67 -7.38 -6.24
C LYS A 78 -12.68 -5.93 -6.74
N ILE A 79 -11.53 -5.46 -7.22
CA ILE A 79 -11.37 -4.06 -7.65
C ILE A 79 -10.86 -4.06 -9.08
N VAL A 80 -11.51 -3.28 -9.92
CA VAL A 80 -11.08 -3.04 -11.31
C VAL A 80 -10.92 -1.54 -11.49
N ALA A 81 -9.74 -1.12 -11.91
CA ALA A 81 -9.45 0.26 -12.24
C ALA A 81 -8.84 0.37 -13.62
N GLN A 82 -9.16 1.40 -14.35
CA GLN A 82 -8.74 1.58 -15.75
C GLN A 82 -8.09 2.94 -15.96
N ARG A 83 -7.10 2.95 -16.84
CA ARG A 83 -6.57 4.15 -17.47
C ARG A 83 -6.83 4.10 -18.95
N GLN A 84 -7.55 5.08 -19.44
CA GLN A 84 -7.81 5.25 -20.86
C GLN A 84 -6.76 6.20 -21.46
N LEU A 85 -6.06 5.74 -22.46
CA LEU A 85 -5.08 6.47 -23.26
C LEU A 85 -5.58 6.52 -24.70
N PRO A 86 -5.07 7.40 -25.57
CA PRO A 86 -5.60 7.54 -26.94
C PRO A 86 -5.61 6.24 -27.77
N GLN A 87 -4.67 5.35 -27.53
CA GLN A 87 -4.51 4.10 -28.30
C GLN A 87 -4.63 2.83 -27.44
N TYR A 88 -4.74 2.96 -26.11
CA TYR A 88 -4.67 1.85 -25.16
C TYR A 88 -5.67 2.04 -24.04
N ILE A 89 -6.32 0.97 -23.66
CA ILE A 89 -7.02 0.89 -22.37
C ILE A 89 -6.23 -0.08 -21.50
N VAL A 90 -5.77 0.38 -20.36
CA VAL A 90 -5.08 -0.47 -19.38
C VAL A 90 -5.97 -0.66 -18.18
N SER A 91 -6.17 -1.91 -17.79
CA SER A 91 -6.96 -2.32 -16.63
C SER A 91 -6.06 -2.97 -15.59
N ALA A 92 -6.20 -2.52 -14.34
CA ALA A 92 -5.63 -3.15 -13.17
C ALA A 92 -6.74 -3.90 -12.44
N ASN A 93 -6.55 -5.20 -12.21
CA ASN A 93 -7.49 -6.06 -11.52
C ASN A 93 -6.86 -6.47 -10.19
N ILE A 94 -7.45 -6.06 -9.07
CA ILE A 94 -7.02 -6.42 -7.73
C ILE A 94 -8.05 -7.39 -7.17
N GLY A 95 -7.60 -8.59 -6.86
CA GLY A 95 -8.39 -9.68 -6.29
C GLY A 95 -7.76 -10.26 -5.04
N GLY A 96 -8.18 -11.48 -4.67
CA GLY A 96 -7.70 -12.17 -3.49
C GLY A 96 -8.33 -11.63 -2.21
N THR A 97 -7.55 -11.55 -1.13
CA THR A 97 -7.98 -11.01 0.17
C THR A 97 -7.08 -9.84 0.60
N VAL A 98 -7.48 -9.12 1.64
CA VAL A 98 -6.66 -8.01 2.17
C VAL A 98 -5.29 -8.47 2.62
N THR A 99 -5.18 -9.68 3.19
CA THR A 99 -3.89 -10.24 3.62
C THR A 99 -3.09 -10.88 2.49
N LYS A 100 -3.76 -11.30 1.40
CA LYS A 100 -3.15 -11.90 0.20
C LYS A 100 -3.75 -11.32 -1.07
N PRO A 101 -3.48 -10.05 -1.36
CA PRO A 101 -4.00 -9.41 -2.57
C PRO A 101 -3.28 -9.96 -3.81
N THR A 102 -4.01 -10.06 -4.90
CA THR A 102 -3.46 -10.36 -6.23
C THR A 102 -3.67 -9.16 -7.14
N LEU A 103 -2.63 -8.75 -7.86
CA LEU A 103 -2.70 -7.68 -8.85
C LEU A 103 -2.35 -8.23 -10.23
N THR A 104 -3.24 -8.07 -11.18
CA THR A 104 -3.00 -8.43 -12.57
C THR A 104 -3.34 -7.27 -13.47
N PHE A 105 -2.58 -7.11 -14.55
CA PHE A 105 -2.84 -6.11 -15.57
C PHE A 105 -3.33 -6.74 -16.84
N SER A 106 -4.26 -6.07 -17.50
CA SER A 106 -4.71 -6.40 -18.85
C SER A 106 -4.81 -5.13 -19.69
N SER A 107 -4.81 -5.27 -21.00
CA SER A 107 -4.88 -4.13 -21.90
C SER A 107 -5.68 -4.41 -23.14
N GLU A 108 -6.18 -3.36 -23.75
CA GLU A 108 -6.81 -3.35 -25.06
C GLU A 108 -6.14 -2.29 -25.95
N PRO A 109 -5.50 -2.68 -27.08
CA PRO A 109 -5.23 -4.05 -27.52
C PRO A 109 -4.34 -4.84 -26.53
N VAL A 110 -4.35 -6.18 -26.64
CA VAL A 110 -3.57 -7.07 -25.76
C VAL A 110 -2.08 -6.83 -25.94
N MET A 111 -1.37 -6.61 -24.83
CA MET A 111 0.07 -6.35 -24.79
C MET A 111 0.78 -7.22 -23.75
N SER A 112 2.11 -7.29 -23.83
CA SER A 112 2.93 -7.89 -22.79
C SER A 112 2.82 -7.10 -21.47
N GLN A 113 3.10 -7.75 -20.32
CA GLN A 113 3.09 -7.06 -19.02
C GLN A 113 4.09 -5.89 -18.98
N ALA A 114 5.24 -6.05 -19.62
CA ALA A 114 6.26 -5.01 -19.73
C ALA A 114 5.75 -3.81 -20.55
N ASP A 115 5.05 -4.06 -21.66
CA ASP A 115 4.45 -2.99 -22.46
C ASP A 115 3.31 -2.30 -21.75
N ILE A 116 2.49 -3.03 -20.98
CA ILE A 116 1.43 -2.44 -20.16
C ILE A 116 2.02 -1.48 -19.12
N LEU A 117 3.07 -1.88 -18.40
CA LEU A 117 3.75 -1.00 -17.44
C LEU A 117 4.38 0.21 -18.14
N SER A 118 5.00 -0.01 -19.32
CA SER A 118 5.56 1.08 -20.13
C SER A 118 4.49 2.08 -20.56
N VAL A 119 3.36 1.59 -21.06
CA VAL A 119 2.22 2.43 -21.47
C VAL A 119 1.62 3.17 -20.29
N LEU A 120 1.52 2.53 -19.13
CA LEU A 120 1.05 3.21 -17.91
C LEU A 120 1.98 4.37 -17.52
N MET A 121 3.29 4.16 -17.56
CA MET A 121 4.28 5.14 -17.10
C MET A 121 4.57 6.22 -18.13
N PHE A 122 4.76 5.82 -19.40
CA PHE A 122 5.31 6.69 -20.45
C PHE A 122 4.33 6.93 -21.61
N GLY A 123 3.16 6.27 -21.61
CA GLY A 123 2.16 6.39 -22.67
C GLY A 123 2.49 5.65 -23.98
N GLN A 124 3.59 4.86 -23.99
CA GLN A 124 4.08 4.16 -25.17
C GLN A 124 4.68 2.78 -24.82
N PRO A 125 4.64 1.78 -25.72
CA PRO A 125 5.18 0.45 -25.47
C PRO A 125 6.71 0.47 -25.36
N THR A 126 7.27 -0.61 -24.82
CA THR A 126 8.72 -0.74 -24.56
C THR A 126 9.60 -0.54 -25.79
N SER A 127 9.10 -0.93 -26.97
CA SER A 127 9.81 -0.76 -28.24
C SER A 127 10.06 0.69 -28.68
N GLN A 128 9.33 1.64 -28.07
CA GLN A 128 9.41 3.07 -28.38
C GLN A 128 10.12 3.87 -27.28
N LEU A 129 10.59 3.20 -26.23
CA LEU A 129 11.25 3.85 -25.11
C LEU A 129 12.70 4.23 -25.45
N SER A 130 13.12 5.40 -24.95
CA SER A 130 14.54 5.77 -24.90
C SER A 130 15.29 4.89 -23.86
N ASN A 131 16.63 4.84 -23.95
CA ASN A 131 17.45 4.08 -23.00
C ASN A 131 17.22 4.50 -21.53
N SER A 132 17.03 5.80 -21.27
CA SER A 132 16.74 6.31 -19.93
C SER A 132 15.36 5.88 -19.42
N GLN A 133 14.37 5.84 -20.29
CA GLN A 133 13.02 5.36 -19.95
C GLN A 133 13.00 3.84 -19.71
N GLN A 134 13.77 3.06 -20.47
CA GLN A 134 13.93 1.62 -20.23
C GLN A 134 14.57 1.34 -18.86
N ALA A 135 15.61 2.08 -18.48
CA ALA A 135 16.21 1.96 -17.16
C ALA A 135 15.22 2.31 -16.04
N SER A 136 14.43 3.37 -16.22
CA SER A 136 13.38 3.76 -15.28
C SER A 136 12.27 2.70 -15.17
N LEU A 137 11.87 2.10 -16.29
CA LEU A 137 10.87 1.02 -16.31
C LEU A 137 11.38 -0.21 -15.54
N GLN A 138 12.64 -0.62 -15.76
CA GLN A 138 13.24 -1.74 -15.04
C GLN A 138 13.31 -1.49 -13.53
N ALA A 139 13.70 -0.29 -13.11
CA ALA A 139 13.74 0.09 -11.70
C ALA A 139 12.33 0.03 -11.06
N GLN A 140 11.30 0.52 -11.74
CA GLN A 140 9.91 0.49 -11.25
C GLN A 140 9.34 -0.93 -11.26
N ALA A 141 9.60 -1.72 -12.30
CA ALA A 141 9.17 -3.12 -12.35
C ALA A 141 9.80 -3.94 -11.22
N ALA A 142 11.08 -3.71 -10.91
CA ALA A 142 11.75 -4.33 -9.76
C ALA A 142 11.11 -3.90 -8.43
N THR A 143 10.69 -2.64 -8.30
CA THR A 143 9.99 -2.14 -7.11
C THR A 143 8.63 -2.81 -6.92
N VAL A 144 7.84 -2.93 -7.98
CA VAL A 144 6.54 -3.62 -7.94
C VAL A 144 6.72 -5.10 -7.62
N ALA A 145 7.66 -5.79 -8.29
CA ALA A 145 7.96 -7.18 -8.00
C ALA A 145 8.55 -7.37 -6.59
N GLY A 146 9.43 -6.46 -6.17
CA GLY A 146 10.06 -6.48 -4.85
C GLY A 146 9.07 -6.26 -3.71
N SER A 147 8.08 -5.38 -3.87
CA SER A 147 7.04 -5.17 -2.85
C SER A 147 6.13 -6.40 -2.70
N TYR A 148 5.87 -7.13 -3.79
CA TYR A 148 5.11 -8.39 -3.76
C TYR A 148 5.90 -9.51 -3.06
N ALA A 149 7.16 -9.72 -3.47
CA ALA A 149 8.04 -10.70 -2.85
C ALA A 149 8.37 -10.35 -1.39
N ALA A 150 8.54 -9.07 -1.08
CA ALA A 150 8.80 -8.60 0.28
C ALA A 150 7.60 -8.83 1.20
N ASN A 151 6.37 -8.70 0.73
CA ASN A 151 5.17 -8.98 1.53
C ASN A 151 5.04 -10.47 1.87
N GLU A 152 5.33 -11.39 0.93
CA GLU A 152 5.33 -12.83 1.21
C GLU A 152 6.47 -13.24 2.14
N ILE A 153 7.69 -12.76 1.91
CA ILE A 153 8.84 -13.02 2.77
C ILE A 153 8.63 -12.37 4.15
N GLY A 154 8.09 -11.16 4.19
CA GLY A 154 7.84 -10.44 5.42
C GLY A 154 6.81 -11.11 6.32
N GLN A 155 5.73 -11.65 5.76
CA GLN A 155 4.74 -12.40 6.53
C GLN A 155 5.32 -13.71 7.09
N SER A 156 6.08 -14.47 6.29
CA SER A 156 6.71 -15.70 6.77
C SER A 156 7.75 -15.45 7.86
N VAL A 157 8.51 -14.34 7.78
CA VAL A 157 9.46 -13.92 8.82
C VAL A 157 8.72 -13.37 10.05
N ALA A 158 7.65 -12.62 9.87
CA ALA A 158 6.83 -12.10 10.96
C ALA A 158 6.17 -13.24 11.76
N ASP A 159 5.63 -14.25 11.07
CA ASP A 159 5.03 -15.42 11.69
C ASP A 159 6.07 -16.25 12.43
N ALA A 160 7.26 -16.45 11.83
CA ALA A 160 8.37 -17.19 12.45
C ALA A 160 8.94 -16.48 13.70
N LEU A 161 8.92 -15.15 13.72
CA LEU A 161 9.39 -14.33 14.84
C LEU A 161 8.28 -13.94 15.83
N GLY A 162 7.02 -14.32 15.57
CA GLY A 162 5.87 -13.95 16.38
C GLY A 162 5.52 -12.45 16.31
N LEU A 163 5.99 -11.74 15.29
CA LEU A 163 5.75 -10.32 15.08
C LEU A 163 4.40 -10.13 14.38
N LYS A 164 3.55 -9.26 14.96
CA LYS A 164 2.25 -8.92 14.36
C LYS A 164 2.47 -7.99 13.17
N ALA A 165 2.28 -8.53 11.96
CA ALA A 165 2.20 -7.84 10.68
C ALA A 165 3.33 -6.82 10.39
N LEU A 166 4.34 -7.25 9.64
CA LEU A 166 5.32 -6.33 9.05
C LEU A 166 4.64 -5.48 7.97
N GLN A 167 4.81 -4.17 8.07
CA GLN A 167 4.38 -3.22 7.05
C GLN A 167 5.56 -2.89 6.15
N PHE A 168 5.38 -3.07 4.84
CA PHE A 168 6.39 -2.72 3.85
C PHE A 168 5.90 -1.53 3.04
N SER A 169 6.78 -0.57 2.81
CA SER A 169 6.52 0.55 1.91
C SER A 169 7.78 0.88 1.11
N VAL A 170 7.56 1.37 -0.10
CA VAL A 170 8.62 1.96 -0.91
C VAL A 170 8.15 3.34 -1.32
N GLU A 171 8.83 4.36 -0.82
CA GLU A 171 8.49 5.74 -1.10
C GLU A 171 9.77 6.51 -1.42
N SER A 172 9.74 7.29 -2.49
CA SER A 172 10.85 8.17 -2.90
C SER A 172 12.21 7.47 -2.98
N GLY A 173 12.25 6.19 -3.40
CA GLY A 173 13.48 5.40 -3.52
C GLY A 173 14.00 4.82 -2.21
N MET A 174 13.24 4.94 -1.11
CA MET A 174 13.51 4.28 0.18
C MET A 174 12.56 3.10 0.35
N ALA A 175 13.09 1.90 0.47
CA ALA A 175 12.33 0.73 0.92
C ALA A 175 12.34 0.72 2.44
N SER A 176 11.17 0.60 3.05
CA SER A 176 11.03 0.52 4.50
C SER A 176 10.22 -0.69 4.92
N VAL A 177 10.58 -1.22 6.07
CA VAL A 177 9.87 -2.28 6.78
C VAL A 177 9.62 -1.83 8.21
N GLY A 178 8.41 -2.00 8.70
CA GLY A 178 8.05 -1.62 10.06
C GLY A 178 7.05 -2.57 10.68
N THR A 179 7.01 -2.59 12.00
CA THR A 179 6.07 -3.40 12.79
C THR A 179 5.73 -2.73 14.10
N TYR A 180 4.53 -2.99 14.60
CA TYR A 180 4.14 -2.60 15.95
C TYR A 180 4.69 -3.63 16.96
N LEU A 181 5.58 -3.19 17.85
CA LEU A 181 6.05 -3.98 18.99
C LEU A 181 4.99 -4.05 20.09
N THR A 182 4.28 -2.94 20.29
CA THR A 182 3.12 -2.81 21.18
C THR A 182 2.06 -1.94 20.49
N GLN A 183 0.91 -1.69 21.14
CA GLN A 183 -0.13 -0.81 20.59
C GLN A 183 0.36 0.64 20.37
N ASP A 184 1.38 1.06 21.13
CA ASP A 184 1.88 2.43 21.14
C ASP A 184 3.30 2.56 20.58
N VAL A 185 3.98 1.44 20.25
CA VAL A 185 5.37 1.44 19.77
C VAL A 185 5.48 0.83 18.40
N PHE A 186 5.93 1.63 17.44
CA PHE A 186 6.21 1.20 16.07
C PHE A 186 7.71 1.26 15.79
N LEU A 187 8.28 0.16 15.31
CA LEU A 187 9.67 0.06 14.88
C LEU A 187 9.71 -0.01 13.35
N SER A 188 10.55 0.79 12.73
CA SER A 188 10.79 0.72 11.29
C SER A 188 12.27 0.81 10.95
N ALA A 189 12.64 0.14 9.87
CA ALA A 189 13.94 0.25 9.23
C ALA A 189 13.75 0.54 7.75
N SER A 190 14.54 1.43 7.20
CA SER A 190 14.49 1.81 5.79
C SER A 190 15.88 1.84 5.18
N GLN A 191 15.92 1.49 3.90
CA GLN A 191 17.15 1.48 3.09
C GLN A 191 16.89 2.14 1.75
N ASN A 192 17.86 2.94 1.29
CA ASN A 192 17.81 3.50 -0.05
C ASN A 192 18.03 2.37 -1.08
N VAL A 193 17.05 2.20 -1.96
CA VAL A 193 17.06 1.18 -3.05
C VAL A 193 17.06 1.86 -4.43
N ALA A 194 17.06 3.20 -4.49
CA ALA A 194 17.16 3.91 -5.75
C ALA A 194 18.54 3.65 -6.39
N PRO A 195 18.62 3.38 -7.70
CA PRO A 195 19.86 3.24 -8.41
C PRO A 195 20.60 4.61 -8.39
N GLN A 196 21.66 4.69 -7.60
CA GLN A 196 22.44 5.92 -7.47
C GLN A 196 23.67 5.84 -8.35
N THR A 197 23.76 6.71 -9.33
CA THR A 197 24.97 6.93 -10.13
C THR A 197 26.03 7.71 -9.35
N GLN A 198 25.63 8.49 -8.34
CA GLN A 198 26.51 9.16 -7.37
C GLN A 198 25.80 9.32 -6.02
N PRO A 199 26.49 9.07 -4.88
CA PRO A 199 25.93 9.32 -3.56
C PRO A 199 25.66 10.82 -3.38
N ILE A 200 24.42 11.18 -3.02
CA ILE A 200 24.09 12.57 -2.67
C ILE A 200 24.63 12.80 -1.24
N PRO A 201 25.52 13.79 -1.04
CA PRO A 201 26.06 14.10 0.28
C PRO A 201 24.93 14.37 1.29
N GLY A 202 24.98 13.69 2.46
CA GLY A 202 23.98 13.84 3.52
C GLY A 202 22.68 13.03 3.33
N GLN A 203 22.49 12.35 2.21
CA GLN A 203 21.32 11.47 2.05
C GLN A 203 21.51 10.19 2.87
N ALA A 204 20.48 9.81 3.62
CA ALA A 204 20.47 8.57 4.40
C ALA A 204 20.49 7.35 3.46
N SER A 205 21.47 6.46 3.63
CA SER A 205 21.51 5.16 2.96
C SER A 205 20.71 4.10 3.72
N GLN A 206 20.68 4.21 5.03
CA GLN A 206 19.93 3.37 5.95
C GLN A 206 19.37 4.23 7.08
N LYS A 207 18.15 3.94 7.53
CA LYS A 207 17.52 4.65 8.65
C LYS A 207 16.75 3.64 9.49
N ALA A 208 16.94 3.66 10.80
CA ALA A 208 16.11 2.94 11.77
C ALA A 208 15.35 3.97 12.61
N THR A 209 14.04 3.75 12.80
CA THR A 209 13.17 4.66 13.55
C THR A 209 12.33 3.88 14.55
N ILE A 210 12.25 4.40 15.76
CA ILE A 210 11.30 3.95 16.78
C ILE A 210 10.34 5.11 17.01
N THR A 211 9.06 4.86 16.78
CA THR A 211 7.99 5.82 16.99
C THR A 211 7.15 5.38 18.20
N TYR A 212 6.99 6.25 19.16
CA TYR A 212 6.13 6.06 20.32
C TYR A 212 4.92 6.99 20.22
N TYR A 213 3.72 6.42 20.15
CA TYR A 213 2.46 7.15 20.09
C TYR A 213 2.00 7.47 21.52
N LEU A 214 2.15 8.72 21.93
CA LEU A 214 1.69 9.21 23.24
C LEU A 214 0.18 9.37 23.28
N THR A 215 -0.40 9.80 22.16
CA THR A 215 -1.85 9.94 21.95
C THR A 215 -2.16 9.71 20.47
N ARG A 216 -3.46 9.73 20.11
CA ARG A 216 -3.88 9.67 18.69
C ARG A 216 -3.33 10.80 17.82
N HIS A 217 -2.91 11.90 18.44
CA HIS A 217 -2.46 13.11 17.75
C HIS A 217 -0.99 13.45 18.01
N LEU A 218 -0.34 12.75 18.92
CA LEU A 218 1.03 13.09 19.32
C LEU A 218 1.90 11.84 19.34
N SER A 219 3.00 11.88 18.59
CA SER A 219 4.04 10.84 18.61
C SER A 219 5.43 11.45 18.83
N VAL A 220 6.29 10.67 19.44
CA VAL A 220 7.73 10.94 19.54
C VAL A 220 8.45 9.87 18.74
N ASP A 221 9.26 10.28 17.79
CA ASP A 221 10.11 9.37 17.05
C ASP A 221 11.59 9.67 17.27
N THR A 222 12.35 8.62 17.52
CA THR A 222 13.81 8.67 17.49
C THR A 222 14.31 7.87 16.32
N SER A 223 15.19 8.45 15.54
CA SER A 223 15.78 7.77 14.40
C SER A 223 17.29 7.87 14.38
N GLN A 224 17.92 6.77 13.94
CA GLN A 224 19.33 6.74 13.59
C GLN A 224 19.46 6.50 12.11
N SER A 225 20.23 7.34 11.44
CA SER A 225 20.50 7.21 10.01
C SER A 225 21.99 7.12 9.75
N ARG A 226 22.32 6.31 8.73
CA ARG A 226 23.66 6.23 8.18
C ARG A 226 23.70 7.02 6.88
N THR A 227 24.55 8.04 6.84
CA THR A 227 24.76 8.88 5.67
C THR A 227 26.17 8.70 5.15
N SER A 228 26.48 9.26 3.99
CA SER A 228 27.87 9.33 3.46
C SER A 228 28.80 10.20 4.32
N LEU A 229 28.25 11.04 5.20
CA LEU A 229 28.99 11.93 6.10
C LEU A 229 29.15 11.38 7.51
N GLY A 230 28.52 10.24 7.83
CA GLY A 230 28.55 9.60 9.14
C GLY A 230 27.18 9.17 9.65
N ASN A 231 27.10 8.84 10.93
CA ASN A 231 25.85 8.51 11.60
C ASN A 231 25.19 9.78 12.14
N ASP A 232 23.91 9.90 11.89
CA ASP A 232 23.07 11.00 12.40
C ASP A 232 21.95 10.44 13.27
N SER A 233 21.66 11.13 14.38
CA SER A 233 20.60 10.75 15.31
C SER A 233 19.63 11.92 15.46
N GLN A 234 18.34 11.66 15.30
CA GLN A 234 17.30 12.67 15.37
C GLN A 234 16.22 12.24 16.36
N LEU A 235 15.71 13.21 17.09
CA LEU A 235 14.52 13.09 17.93
C LEU A 235 13.50 14.10 17.42
N ASN A 236 12.31 13.62 17.04
CA ASN A 236 11.24 14.47 16.55
C ASN A 236 9.99 14.28 17.42
N LEU A 237 9.28 15.36 17.63
CA LEU A 237 7.94 15.38 18.19
C LEU A 237 6.97 15.74 17.07
N THR A 238 6.06 14.82 16.74
CA THR A 238 5.15 15.01 15.63
C THR A 238 3.71 15.13 16.12
N TRP A 239 3.06 16.21 15.73
CA TRP A 239 1.64 16.44 15.98
C TRP A 239 0.84 16.15 14.72
N HIS A 240 -0.09 15.20 14.80
CA HIS A 240 -0.97 14.82 13.69
C HIS A 240 -2.32 15.54 13.84
N THR A 241 -2.58 16.52 12.98
CA THR A 241 -3.90 17.12 12.83
C THR A 241 -4.67 16.36 11.75
N GLN A 242 -5.75 15.67 12.14
CA GLN A 242 -6.72 15.16 11.16
C GLN A 242 -7.72 16.28 10.91
N TYR A 243 -7.78 16.73 9.67
CA TYR A 243 -8.89 17.52 9.15
C TYR A 243 -9.95 16.61 8.54
#